data_f39c6b84dd01587189494d421775f252
#
_entry.id   f39c6b84dd01587189494d421775f252
#
_cell.length_a   1.000
_cell.length_b   1.000
_cell.length_c   1.000
_cell.angle_alpha   90.00
_cell.angle_beta   90.00
_cell.angle_gamma   90.00
#
_symmetry.space_group_name_H-M   'P 1'
#
loop_
_entity.id
_entity.type
_entity.pdbx_description
1 polymer ?
#
loop_
_entity_poly.entity_id
_entity_poly.type
_entity_poly.pdbx_seq_one_letter_code
_entity_poly.pdbx_strand_id
1 'polypeptide(L)'
;MRKTLRPLSLAIAASLVSITAYGQSDVTDPANEPLPNPTPIVIKEWVTLPDDRVWGSTAGVDIGPDGHVWAYDRCGGFALAGGCDDNLVDPILKIDRFTGEVLTSFGAGLFVLPHGIHVDHEGNVWVTDSQGNEEGTKGHQVFKFSPEGEVLMTLGVAGQPGSGPGQFNEPCDVQVAPNGDIFVTDGHSGQNENPPPGSTARIMKFDSDGNFIMEWGEIGSGQGQFRTPHGIEMDSQGRLFIADRGNHRIEIYDQDGNYLDSYYQFSRISGLFI
;
A
#
# COMPACT_ATOMS: atom_id res chain seq x y z
N MET A 1 -55.71 7.36 -72.70
CA MET A 1 -54.25 7.35 -72.45
C MET A 1 -54.01 7.02 -70.98
N ARG A 2 -53.63 5.80 -70.60
CA ARG A 2 -53.35 5.38 -69.24
C ARG A 2 -51.83 5.43 -69.08
N LYS A 3 -51.34 6.28 -68.16
CA LYS A 3 -49.93 6.33 -67.79
C LYS A 3 -49.67 5.32 -66.62
N THR A 4 -48.88 4.32 -66.89
CA THR A 4 -48.42 3.34 -65.93
C THR A 4 -47.27 3.93 -65.08
N LEU A 5 -47.44 4.04 -63.77
CA LEU A 5 -46.41 4.37 -62.82
C LEU A 5 -45.62 3.09 -62.47
N ARG A 6 -44.33 3.13 -62.68
CA ARG A 6 -43.38 2.08 -62.20
C ARG A 6 -43.04 2.31 -60.71
N PRO A 7 -43.00 1.26 -59.94
CA PRO A 7 -42.55 1.42 -58.53
C PRO A 7 -41.05 1.58 -58.47
N LEU A 8 -40.60 2.53 -57.63
CA LEU A 8 -39.22 2.78 -57.30
C LEU A 8 -38.83 1.81 -56.16
N SER A 9 -37.96 0.85 -56.44
CA SER A 9 -37.40 -0.04 -55.41
C SER A 9 -36.35 0.66 -54.64
N LEU A 10 -36.61 0.93 -53.36
CA LEU A 10 -35.66 1.47 -52.42
C LEU A 10 -34.78 0.31 -51.88
N ALA A 11 -33.54 0.24 -52.31
CA ALA A 11 -32.55 -0.70 -51.74
C ALA A 11 -32.01 -0.12 -50.45
N ILE A 12 -32.41 -0.72 -49.32
CA ILE A 12 -31.81 -0.42 -48.01
C ILE A 12 -30.48 -1.20 -47.94
N ALA A 13 -29.37 -0.49 -48.03
CA ALA A 13 -28.04 -1.04 -47.72
C ALA A 13 -27.91 -1.15 -46.21
N ALA A 14 -28.03 -2.37 -45.69
CA ALA A 14 -27.67 -2.65 -44.31
C ALA A 14 -26.13 -2.68 -44.18
N SER A 15 -25.53 -1.62 -43.61
CA SER A 15 -24.16 -1.63 -43.20
C SER A 15 -24.01 -2.51 -41.94
N LEU A 16 -23.44 -3.68 -42.12
CA LEU A 16 -22.95 -4.53 -41.04
C LEU A 16 -21.80 -3.80 -40.37
N VAL A 17 -22.06 -3.20 -39.22
CA VAL A 17 -21.00 -2.80 -38.28
C VAL A 17 -20.49 -4.09 -37.65
N SER A 18 -19.32 -4.54 -38.07
CA SER A 18 -18.59 -5.61 -37.40
C SER A 18 -18.12 -5.04 -36.04
N ILE A 19 -18.81 -5.40 -34.98
CA ILE A 19 -18.32 -5.27 -33.62
C ILE A 19 -17.20 -6.33 -33.53
N THR A 20 -15.95 -5.87 -33.64
CA THR A 20 -14.81 -6.66 -33.18
C THR A 20 -14.98 -6.80 -31.68
N ALA A 21 -15.46 -7.98 -31.26
CA ALA A 21 -15.32 -8.38 -29.89
C ALA A 21 -13.80 -8.31 -29.56
N TYR A 22 -13.43 -7.43 -28.65
CA TYR A 22 -12.13 -7.52 -28.01
C TYR A 22 -12.08 -8.91 -27.38
N GLY A 23 -11.21 -9.77 -27.91
CA GLY A 23 -11.06 -11.12 -27.43
C GLY A 23 -10.73 -11.06 -25.94
N GLN A 24 -11.48 -11.83 -25.16
CA GLN A 24 -10.99 -12.29 -23.88
C GLN A 24 -9.59 -12.85 -24.17
N SER A 25 -8.58 -12.29 -23.50
CA SER A 25 -7.24 -12.85 -23.51
C SER A 25 -7.35 -14.33 -23.18
N ASP A 26 -6.78 -15.17 -24.05
CA ASP A 26 -6.79 -16.61 -23.85
C ASP A 26 -6.26 -16.92 -22.45
N VAL A 27 -7.06 -17.64 -21.68
CA VAL A 27 -6.78 -18.07 -20.29
C VAL A 27 -5.57 -19.02 -20.23
N THR A 28 -4.85 -19.20 -21.30
CA THR A 28 -3.69 -20.08 -21.45
C THR A 28 -2.34 -19.38 -21.35
N ASP A 29 -2.30 -18.08 -21.07
CA ASP A 29 -1.05 -17.39 -20.75
C ASP A 29 -0.55 -17.89 -19.39
N PRO A 30 0.66 -18.48 -19.30
CA PRO A 30 1.24 -18.93 -18.04
C PRO A 30 1.30 -17.84 -16.95
N ALA A 31 1.31 -16.57 -17.34
CA ALA A 31 1.25 -15.43 -16.43
C ALA A 31 -0.14 -15.27 -15.77
N ASN A 32 -1.19 -15.91 -16.32
CA ASN A 32 -2.56 -15.86 -15.80
C ASN A 32 -3.02 -17.20 -15.17
N GLU A 33 -2.14 -18.19 -15.08
CA GLU A 33 -2.45 -19.41 -14.34
C GLU A 33 -2.61 -19.08 -12.85
N PRO A 34 -3.70 -19.52 -12.21
CA PRO A 34 -3.86 -19.31 -10.77
C PRO A 34 -2.71 -19.97 -10.03
N LEU A 35 -1.96 -19.19 -9.27
CA LEU A 35 -0.94 -19.74 -8.39
C LEU A 35 -1.59 -20.72 -7.41
N PRO A 36 -0.94 -21.88 -7.12
CA PRO A 36 -1.48 -22.81 -6.14
C PRO A 36 -1.63 -22.10 -4.80
N ASN A 37 -2.86 -22.08 -4.29
CA ASN A 37 -3.14 -21.50 -2.98
C ASN A 37 -2.51 -22.38 -1.90
N PRO A 38 -1.47 -21.93 -1.19
CA PRO A 38 -0.91 -22.71 -0.09
C PRO A 38 -1.98 -22.92 0.97
N THR A 39 -2.05 -24.12 1.53
CA THR A 39 -2.93 -24.38 2.69
C THR A 39 -2.20 -23.90 3.94
N PRO A 40 -2.51 -22.70 4.47
CA PRO A 40 -1.82 -22.18 5.64
C PRO A 40 -2.16 -23.01 6.89
N ILE A 41 -1.16 -23.18 7.74
CA ILE A 41 -1.39 -23.74 9.09
C ILE A 41 -1.69 -22.55 10.00
N VAL A 42 -2.87 -22.57 10.63
CA VAL A 42 -3.26 -21.55 11.61
C VAL A 42 -2.75 -21.97 12.98
N ILE A 43 -1.84 -21.18 13.55
CA ILE A 43 -1.41 -21.33 14.94
C ILE A 43 -2.24 -20.36 15.77
N LYS A 44 -3.12 -20.91 16.61
CA LYS A 44 -3.94 -20.10 17.52
C LYS A 44 -3.16 -19.79 18.79
N GLU A 45 -3.42 -18.59 19.35
CA GLU A 45 -2.84 -18.17 20.63
C GLU A 45 -1.31 -18.24 20.65
N TRP A 46 -0.68 -17.99 19.48
CA TRP A 46 0.78 -18.03 19.37
C TRP A 46 1.44 -16.90 20.14
N VAL A 47 0.90 -15.67 20.05
CA VAL A 47 1.45 -14.49 20.73
C VAL A 47 0.75 -14.27 22.05
N THR A 48 1.54 -14.11 23.11
CA THR A 48 1.07 -13.65 24.42
C THR A 48 1.43 -12.19 24.59
N LEU A 49 0.42 -11.32 24.60
CA LEU A 49 0.61 -9.89 24.84
C LEU A 49 0.82 -9.62 26.35
N PRO A 50 1.68 -8.65 26.72
CA PRO A 50 1.88 -8.28 28.12
C PRO A 50 0.68 -7.52 28.69
N ASP A 51 0.56 -7.50 30.02
CA ASP A 51 -0.31 -6.62 30.81
C ASP A 51 -1.80 -6.68 30.43
N ASP A 52 -2.34 -7.88 30.14
CA ASP A 52 -3.73 -8.09 29.73
C ASP A 52 -4.14 -7.28 28.47
N ARG A 53 -3.18 -6.82 27.70
CA ARG A 53 -3.39 -6.13 26.42
C ARG A 53 -4.12 -7.05 25.45
N VAL A 54 -5.04 -6.47 24.69
CA VAL A 54 -5.78 -7.15 23.63
C VAL A 54 -5.24 -6.71 22.27
N TRP A 55 -5.11 -7.64 21.34
CA TRP A 55 -4.86 -7.33 19.94
C TRP A 55 -5.95 -6.45 19.36
N GLY A 56 -5.54 -5.40 18.63
CA GLY A 56 -6.39 -4.66 17.71
C GLY A 56 -6.34 -5.22 16.30
N SER A 57 -6.66 -4.37 15.34
CA SER A 57 -6.39 -4.67 13.93
C SER A 57 -4.88 -4.52 13.69
N THR A 58 -4.20 -5.63 13.43
CA THR A 58 -2.80 -5.60 12.99
C THR A 58 -2.74 -4.94 11.61
N ALA A 59 -2.05 -3.82 11.52
CA ALA A 59 -1.95 -3.02 10.29
C ALA A 59 -0.96 -3.64 9.31
N GLY A 60 0.18 -4.13 9.82
CA GLY A 60 1.23 -4.76 9.04
C GLY A 60 2.08 -5.69 9.89
N VAL A 61 2.83 -6.55 9.22
CA VAL A 61 3.85 -7.42 9.81
C VAL A 61 5.05 -7.48 8.89
N ASP A 62 6.25 -7.62 9.49
CA ASP A 62 7.48 -7.84 8.74
C ASP A 62 8.43 -8.75 9.53
N ILE A 63 9.46 -9.28 8.87
CA ILE A 63 10.46 -10.16 9.45
C ILE A 63 11.80 -9.43 9.51
N GLY A 64 12.29 -9.19 10.71
CA GLY A 64 13.61 -8.57 10.88
C GLY A 64 14.77 -9.46 10.41
N PRO A 65 15.98 -8.89 10.23
CA PRO A 65 17.16 -9.64 9.77
C PRO A 65 17.59 -10.73 10.77
N ASP A 66 17.16 -10.66 12.01
CA ASP A 66 17.34 -11.68 13.05
C ASP A 66 16.28 -12.80 12.98
N GLY A 67 15.32 -12.68 12.06
CA GLY A 67 14.26 -13.63 11.82
C GLY A 67 13.09 -13.56 12.80
N HIS A 68 13.05 -12.59 13.71
CA HIS A 68 11.90 -12.32 14.57
C HIS A 68 10.81 -11.54 13.81
N VAL A 69 9.56 -11.68 14.29
CA VAL A 69 8.39 -11.03 13.69
C VAL A 69 8.21 -9.66 14.31
N TRP A 70 8.04 -8.67 13.48
CA TRP A 70 7.58 -7.36 13.88
C TRP A 70 6.11 -7.18 13.51
N ALA A 71 5.33 -6.61 14.39
CA ALA A 71 3.90 -6.34 14.17
C ALA A 71 3.57 -4.90 14.52
N TYR A 72 2.72 -4.29 13.71
CA TYR A 72 2.22 -2.93 13.92
C TYR A 72 0.71 -3.00 14.17
N ASP A 73 0.31 -2.79 15.43
CA ASP A 73 -1.05 -2.93 15.92
C ASP A 73 -1.76 -1.58 16.08
N ARG A 74 -3.04 -1.53 15.83
CA ARG A 74 -3.88 -0.33 16.02
C ARG A 74 -4.33 -0.17 17.48
N CYS A 75 -3.39 -0.30 18.41
CA CYS A 75 -3.56 -0.04 19.84
C CYS A 75 -4.73 -0.79 20.51
N GLY A 76 -4.97 -2.05 20.13
CA GLY A 76 -6.05 -2.85 20.69
C GLY A 76 -7.44 -2.48 20.17
N GLY A 77 -7.55 -1.55 19.24
CA GLY A 77 -8.81 -1.11 18.63
C GLY A 77 -9.14 -1.84 17.34
N PHE A 78 -10.43 -2.01 17.05
CA PHE A 78 -10.92 -2.40 15.73
C PHE A 78 -11.21 -1.16 14.87
N ALA A 79 -10.76 0.01 15.30
CA ALA A 79 -11.00 1.25 14.59
C ALA A 79 -10.31 1.26 13.22
N LEU A 80 -11.04 1.65 12.20
CA LEU A 80 -10.50 1.96 10.87
C LEU A 80 -9.88 3.37 10.83
N ALA A 81 -10.03 4.13 11.90
CA ALA A 81 -9.53 5.50 12.05
C ALA A 81 -9.22 5.79 13.53
N GLY A 82 -8.15 6.51 13.79
CA GLY A 82 -7.84 7.12 15.09
C GLY A 82 -7.56 6.19 16.25
N GLY A 83 -7.28 4.91 16.00
CA GLY A 83 -7.21 3.90 17.07
C GLY A 83 -6.13 4.10 18.12
N CYS A 84 -5.06 4.83 17.79
CA CYS A 84 -3.93 5.09 18.69
C CYS A 84 -3.86 6.51 19.25
N ASP A 85 -4.71 7.43 18.81
CA ASP A 85 -4.57 8.85 19.19
C ASP A 85 -4.68 9.09 20.68
N ASP A 86 -5.70 8.50 21.32
CA ASP A 86 -5.95 8.59 22.77
C ASP A 86 -5.51 7.35 23.56
N ASN A 87 -4.81 6.40 22.91
CA ASN A 87 -4.39 5.16 23.55
C ASN A 87 -2.87 5.09 23.68
N LEU A 88 -2.40 5.00 24.91
CA LEU A 88 -0.97 5.02 25.25
C LEU A 88 -0.32 3.62 25.30
N VAL A 89 -0.84 2.64 24.56
CA VAL A 89 -0.18 1.34 24.42
C VAL A 89 0.82 1.39 23.26
N ASP A 90 1.89 0.63 23.37
CA ASP A 90 2.91 0.52 22.31
C ASP A 90 2.36 -0.20 21.09
N PRO A 91 2.25 0.43 19.91
CA PRO A 91 1.70 -0.23 18.74
C PRO A 91 2.71 -1.11 17.98
N ILE A 92 4.01 -0.89 18.16
CA ILE A 92 5.07 -1.64 17.49
C ILE A 92 5.57 -2.72 18.46
N LEU A 93 5.55 -3.98 18.02
CA LEU A 93 5.93 -5.13 18.82
C LEU A 93 6.93 -6.00 18.06
N LYS A 94 8.01 -6.39 18.71
CA LYS A 94 8.92 -7.45 18.26
C LYS A 94 8.56 -8.75 18.97
N ILE A 95 8.38 -9.82 18.23
CA ILE A 95 7.84 -11.09 18.73
C ILE A 95 8.83 -12.21 18.39
N ASP A 96 9.20 -13.00 19.38
CA ASP A 96 9.98 -14.21 19.15
C ASP A 96 9.17 -15.19 18.28
N ARG A 97 9.71 -15.53 17.12
CA ARG A 97 9.02 -16.34 16.12
C ARG A 97 8.73 -17.78 16.57
N PHE A 98 9.45 -18.29 17.57
CA PHE A 98 9.29 -19.66 18.05
C PHE A 98 8.37 -19.77 19.26
N THR A 99 8.46 -18.79 20.17
CA THR A 99 7.72 -18.83 21.45
C THR A 99 6.48 -17.95 21.41
N GLY A 100 6.42 -16.93 20.55
CA GLY A 100 5.37 -15.92 20.56
C GLY A 100 5.50 -14.91 21.70
N GLU A 101 6.62 -14.88 22.41
CA GLU A 101 6.92 -13.89 23.45
C GLU A 101 7.19 -12.53 22.83
N VAL A 102 6.63 -11.46 23.41
CA VAL A 102 6.97 -10.09 23.03
C VAL A 102 8.33 -9.72 23.62
N LEU A 103 9.33 -9.53 22.75
CA LEU A 103 10.71 -9.23 23.13
C LEU A 103 10.91 -7.76 23.44
N THR A 104 10.24 -6.88 22.71
CA THR A 104 10.22 -5.43 22.93
C THR A 104 8.97 -4.82 22.35
N SER A 105 8.56 -3.66 22.86
CA SER A 105 7.49 -2.84 22.29
C SER A 105 7.77 -1.36 22.50
N PHE A 106 7.28 -0.50 21.62
CA PHE A 106 7.45 0.94 21.71
C PHE A 106 6.47 1.71 20.84
N GLY A 107 6.52 3.04 20.94
CA GLY A 107 5.77 3.96 20.08
C GLY A 107 4.47 4.49 20.69
N ALA A 108 4.21 4.23 21.98
CA ALA A 108 3.02 4.74 22.66
C ALA A 108 2.85 6.26 22.51
N GLY A 109 1.65 6.71 22.18
CA GLY A 109 1.29 8.11 22.09
C GLY A 109 1.79 8.87 20.86
N LEU A 110 2.53 8.21 19.94
CA LEU A 110 3.08 8.87 18.74
C LEU A 110 2.12 8.86 17.55
N PHE A 111 1.20 7.92 17.49
CA PHE A 111 0.43 7.59 16.28
C PHE A 111 -1.05 7.91 16.40
N VAL A 112 -1.68 8.04 15.24
CA VAL A 112 -3.14 8.12 15.06
C VAL A 112 -3.65 6.83 14.45
N LEU A 113 -3.19 6.50 13.24
CA LEU A 113 -3.60 5.30 12.51
C LEU A 113 -2.38 4.53 11.98
N PRO A 114 -1.86 3.55 12.73
CA PRO A 114 -0.88 2.60 12.25
C PRO A 114 -1.25 1.99 10.91
N HIS A 115 -0.30 1.96 9.92
CA HIS A 115 -0.63 1.43 8.61
C HIS A 115 0.44 0.47 8.06
N GLY A 116 1.54 0.92 7.49
CA GLY A 116 2.62 0.07 6.96
C GLY A 116 3.76 -0.11 7.95
N ILE A 117 4.50 -1.21 7.83
CA ILE A 117 5.72 -1.51 8.57
C ILE A 117 6.74 -2.20 7.67
N HIS A 118 7.99 -1.78 7.76
CA HIS A 118 9.13 -2.41 7.12
C HIS A 118 10.32 -2.45 8.08
N VAL A 119 11.09 -3.53 8.08
CA VAL A 119 12.32 -3.67 8.86
C VAL A 119 13.50 -3.73 7.92
N ASP A 120 14.34 -2.69 7.92
CA ASP A 120 15.48 -2.62 7.02
C ASP A 120 16.58 -3.64 7.37
N HIS A 121 17.56 -3.77 6.50
CA HIS A 121 18.66 -4.74 6.65
C HIS A 121 19.57 -4.47 7.87
N GLU A 122 19.50 -3.28 8.45
CA GLU A 122 20.20 -2.91 9.69
C GLU A 122 19.36 -3.24 10.94
N GLY A 123 18.08 -3.61 10.74
CA GLY A 123 17.11 -3.91 11.80
C GLY A 123 16.33 -2.70 12.28
N ASN A 124 16.48 -1.53 11.66
CA ASN A 124 15.65 -0.37 11.99
C ASN A 124 14.22 -0.59 11.50
N VAL A 125 13.27 -0.09 12.28
CA VAL A 125 11.84 -0.27 12.04
C VAL A 125 11.26 1.00 11.43
N TRP A 126 10.71 0.86 10.23
CA TRP A 126 10.04 1.93 9.52
C TRP A 126 8.54 1.72 9.55
N VAL A 127 7.79 2.77 9.88
CA VAL A 127 6.32 2.70 9.97
C VAL A 127 5.66 3.94 9.41
N THR A 128 4.45 3.77 8.88
CA THR A 128 3.62 4.87 8.39
C THR A 128 2.46 5.15 9.36
N ASP A 129 2.16 6.43 9.59
CA ASP A 129 0.98 6.90 10.29
C ASP A 129 0.04 7.60 9.30
N SER A 130 -1.02 6.90 8.92
CA SER A 130 -1.79 7.22 7.73
C SER A 130 -2.76 8.40 7.89
N GLN A 131 -3.25 8.68 9.09
CA GLN A 131 -4.25 9.73 9.32
C GLN A 131 -3.76 10.76 10.34
N GLY A 132 -4.23 12.01 10.18
CA GLY A 132 -4.04 13.05 11.18
C GLY A 132 -5.12 13.02 12.26
N ASN A 133 -4.78 13.54 13.46
CA ASN A 133 -5.75 13.78 14.53
C ASN A 133 -6.48 15.12 14.35
N GLU A 134 -7.56 15.32 15.13
CA GLU A 134 -8.37 16.54 15.05
C GLU A 134 -7.57 17.80 15.48
N GLU A 135 -6.60 17.66 16.37
CA GLU A 135 -5.76 18.75 16.85
C GLU A 135 -4.68 19.16 15.84
N GLY A 136 -4.46 18.38 14.78
CA GLY A 136 -3.42 18.63 13.77
C GLY A 136 -2.00 18.49 14.32
N THR A 137 -1.78 17.60 15.28
CA THR A 137 -0.51 17.43 15.99
C THR A 137 0.20 16.10 15.72
N LYS A 138 -0.49 15.13 15.12
CA LYS A 138 0.02 13.79 14.79
C LYS A 138 -0.47 13.34 13.41
N GLY A 139 0.19 12.32 12.87
CA GLY A 139 -0.19 11.64 11.64
C GLY A 139 0.34 12.25 10.37
N HIS A 140 0.06 11.61 9.24
CA HIS A 140 0.60 11.91 7.92
C HIS A 140 2.13 11.88 7.88
N GLN A 141 2.73 10.92 8.58
CA GLN A 141 4.18 10.82 8.78
C GLN A 141 4.70 9.40 8.54
N VAL A 142 6.00 9.33 8.27
CA VAL A 142 6.78 8.09 8.28
C VAL A 142 7.85 8.23 9.35
N PHE A 143 8.03 7.20 10.17
CA PHE A 143 9.03 7.17 11.23
C PHE A 143 10.05 6.05 10.98
N LYS A 144 11.31 6.34 11.27
CA LYS A 144 12.38 5.35 11.45
C LYS A 144 12.69 5.24 12.90
N PHE A 145 12.68 4.01 13.43
CA PHE A 145 13.10 3.70 14.80
C PHE A 145 14.35 2.82 14.81
N SER A 146 15.17 2.95 15.84
CA SER A 146 16.12 1.90 16.18
C SER A 146 15.39 0.61 16.61
N PRO A 147 16.07 -0.54 16.63
CA PRO A 147 15.47 -1.78 17.16
C PRO A 147 15.01 -1.67 18.63
N GLU A 148 15.55 -0.68 19.38
CA GLU A 148 15.21 -0.40 20.78
C GLU A 148 14.09 0.64 20.95
N GLY A 149 13.62 1.26 19.84
CA GLY A 149 12.50 2.21 19.82
C GLY A 149 12.91 3.68 19.93
N GLU A 150 14.18 4.05 19.70
CA GLU A 150 14.56 5.46 19.52
C GLU A 150 14.12 5.97 18.16
N VAL A 151 13.47 7.12 18.10
CA VAL A 151 13.14 7.80 16.83
C VAL A 151 14.43 8.33 16.20
N LEU A 152 14.82 7.75 15.06
CA LEU A 152 16.03 8.12 14.31
C LEU A 152 15.72 9.14 13.20
N MET A 153 14.53 9.05 12.59
CA MET A 153 14.10 9.94 11.51
C MET A 153 12.58 10.08 11.50
N THR A 154 12.09 11.22 11.04
CA THR A 154 10.68 11.46 10.76
C THR A 154 10.55 12.18 9.43
N LEU A 155 9.73 11.66 8.52
CA LEU A 155 9.36 12.29 7.26
C LEU A 155 7.91 12.78 7.34
N GLY A 156 7.59 13.84 6.60
CA GLY A 156 6.29 14.49 6.65
C GLY A 156 6.17 15.52 7.77
N VAL A 157 5.02 16.15 7.88
CA VAL A 157 4.72 17.18 8.89
C VAL A 157 3.53 16.72 9.71
N ALA A 158 3.74 16.60 11.02
CA ALA A 158 2.72 16.10 11.95
C ALA A 158 1.38 16.79 11.79
N GLY A 159 0.31 16.00 11.56
CA GLY A 159 -1.06 16.48 11.44
C GLY A 159 -1.36 17.34 10.20
N GLN A 160 -0.43 17.48 9.27
CA GLN A 160 -0.58 18.35 8.09
C GLN A 160 -0.56 17.52 6.80
N PRO A 161 -1.72 17.08 6.28
CA PRO A 161 -1.79 16.43 4.99
C PRO A 161 -1.39 17.40 3.88
N GLY A 162 -0.69 16.88 2.86
CA GLY A 162 -0.30 17.71 1.73
C GLY A 162 0.17 16.91 0.52
N SER A 163 0.16 17.58 -0.64
CA SER A 163 0.62 17.02 -1.91
C SER A 163 1.97 17.60 -2.39
N GLY A 164 2.60 18.45 -1.57
CA GLY A 164 3.91 19.02 -1.90
C GLY A 164 5.06 18.04 -1.66
N PRO A 165 6.28 18.39 -2.16
CA PRO A 165 7.48 17.61 -1.89
C PRO A 165 7.70 17.37 -0.39
N GLY A 166 7.88 16.11 0.02
CA GLY A 166 8.11 15.76 1.42
C GLY A 166 6.88 15.85 2.34
N GLN A 167 5.69 16.16 1.82
CA GLN A 167 4.43 16.07 2.54
C GLN A 167 3.70 14.79 2.15
N PHE A 168 2.95 14.20 3.07
CA PHE A 168 2.11 13.04 2.80
C PHE A 168 0.62 13.37 2.96
N ASN A 169 -0.20 12.62 2.22
CA ASN A 169 -1.63 12.62 2.43
C ASN A 169 -2.13 11.17 2.51
N GLU A 170 -2.12 10.62 3.70
CA GLU A 170 -2.42 9.22 4.03
C GLU A 170 -1.36 8.23 3.50
N PRO A 171 -0.09 8.28 3.99
CA PRO A 171 0.94 7.32 3.62
C PRO A 171 0.52 5.90 4.02
N CYS A 172 0.69 4.95 3.07
CA CYS A 172 0.23 3.58 3.26
C CYS A 172 1.36 2.66 3.70
N ASP A 173 2.48 2.66 2.99
CA ASP A 173 3.57 1.71 3.24
C ASP A 173 4.93 2.33 2.90
N VAL A 174 6.00 1.70 3.38
CA VAL A 174 7.37 2.16 3.21
C VAL A 174 8.30 1.00 2.91
N GLN A 175 9.23 1.20 1.98
CA GLN A 175 10.30 0.25 1.61
C GLN A 175 11.63 0.97 1.58
N VAL A 176 12.68 0.34 2.11
CA VAL A 176 14.05 0.88 2.07
C VAL A 176 14.94 -0.01 1.20
N ALA A 177 15.57 0.61 0.22
CA ALA A 177 16.52 -0.08 -0.65
C ALA A 177 17.86 -0.33 0.05
N PRO A 178 18.67 -1.29 -0.43
CA PRO A 178 20.00 -1.57 0.15
C PRO A 178 20.98 -0.40 0.13
N ASN A 179 20.77 0.59 -0.74
CA ASN A 179 21.57 1.83 -0.78
C ASN A 179 21.08 2.91 0.19
N GLY A 180 19.97 2.64 0.91
CA GLY A 180 19.36 3.55 1.85
C GLY A 180 18.26 4.45 1.26
N ASP A 181 18.00 4.41 -0.05
CA ASP A 181 16.88 5.15 -0.65
C ASP A 181 15.55 4.65 -0.05
N ILE A 182 14.65 5.59 0.25
CA ILE A 182 13.39 5.33 0.92
C ILE A 182 12.26 5.56 -0.07
N PHE A 183 11.35 4.58 -0.19
CA PHE A 183 10.16 4.65 -1.03
C PHE A 183 8.91 4.59 -0.18
N VAL A 184 8.00 5.53 -0.36
CA VAL A 184 6.74 5.62 0.40
C VAL A 184 5.57 5.65 -0.57
N THR A 185 4.60 4.77 -0.37
CA THR A 185 3.31 4.85 -1.06
C THR A 185 2.39 5.80 -0.30
N ASP A 186 1.75 6.74 -0.99
CA ASP A 186 0.96 7.82 -0.39
C ASP A 186 -0.38 8.00 -1.10
N GLY A 187 -1.49 7.96 -0.33
CA GLY A 187 -2.82 8.23 -0.87
C GLY A 187 -3.87 7.14 -0.66
N HIS A 188 -4.16 6.78 0.58
CA HIS A 188 -5.15 5.75 0.92
C HIS A 188 -6.57 6.10 0.41
N SER A 189 -6.98 7.36 0.44
CA SER A 189 -8.30 7.83 -0.03
C SER A 189 -8.47 7.84 -1.55
N GLY A 190 -7.42 7.61 -2.33
CA GLY A 190 -7.45 7.53 -3.80
C GLY A 190 -8.37 6.42 -4.35
N GLN A 191 -8.73 5.43 -3.53
CA GLN A 191 -9.68 4.35 -3.88
C GLN A 191 -11.13 4.81 -3.95
N ASN A 192 -11.49 5.92 -3.34
CA ASN A 192 -12.86 6.43 -3.34
C ASN A 192 -13.32 6.75 -4.78
N GLU A 193 -14.58 6.55 -5.09
CA GLU A 193 -15.15 6.89 -6.39
C GLU A 193 -15.00 8.40 -6.68
N ASN A 194 -15.17 9.20 -5.64
CA ASN A 194 -14.96 10.64 -5.64
C ASN A 194 -13.98 10.99 -4.52
N PRO A 195 -12.66 10.92 -4.77
CA PRO A 195 -11.67 11.23 -3.74
C PRO A 195 -11.81 12.66 -3.23
N PRO A 196 -11.64 12.91 -1.93
CA PRO A 196 -11.63 14.27 -1.39
C PRO A 196 -10.63 15.18 -2.13
N PRO A 197 -10.88 16.49 -2.21
CA PRO A 197 -9.89 17.42 -2.75
C PRO A 197 -8.56 17.32 -1.99
N GLY A 198 -7.47 17.26 -2.74
CA GLY A 198 -6.12 17.10 -2.19
C GLY A 198 -5.70 15.65 -1.95
N SER A 199 -6.55 14.65 -2.24
CA SER A 199 -6.13 13.24 -2.23
C SER A 199 -4.99 13.01 -3.20
N THR A 200 -4.08 12.12 -2.81
CA THR A 200 -2.93 11.68 -3.60
C THR A 200 -3.07 10.22 -3.99
N ALA A 201 -2.27 9.74 -4.92
CA ALA A 201 -2.04 8.33 -5.21
C ALA A 201 -0.69 8.24 -5.94
N ARG A 202 0.39 8.16 -5.17
CA ARG A 202 1.75 8.30 -5.67
C ARG A 202 2.75 7.47 -4.88
N ILE A 203 3.92 7.30 -5.45
CA ILE A 203 5.11 6.80 -4.77
C ILE A 203 6.09 7.97 -4.65
N MET A 204 6.66 8.15 -3.46
CA MET A 204 7.65 9.19 -3.18
C MET A 204 8.99 8.55 -2.86
N LYS A 205 10.06 9.08 -3.44
CA LYS A 205 11.43 8.65 -3.20
C LYS A 205 12.19 9.71 -2.42
N PHE A 206 12.93 9.26 -1.39
CA PHE A 206 13.83 10.07 -0.58
C PHE A 206 15.23 9.42 -0.57
N ASP A 207 16.26 10.19 -0.29
CA ASP A 207 17.58 9.65 -0.02
C ASP A 207 17.68 9.09 1.43
N SER A 208 18.83 8.51 1.77
CA SER A 208 19.08 7.93 3.09
C SER A 208 19.07 8.95 4.24
N ASP A 209 19.19 10.24 3.94
CA ASP A 209 19.11 11.33 4.91
C ASP A 209 17.68 11.91 5.03
N GLY A 210 16.72 11.38 4.26
CA GLY A 210 15.32 11.81 4.24
C GLY A 210 15.05 13.02 3.35
N ASN A 211 15.97 13.41 2.46
CA ASN A 211 15.72 14.48 1.51
C ASN A 211 14.89 13.96 0.34
N PHE A 212 13.84 14.69 -0.02
CA PHE A 212 12.99 14.36 -1.16
C PHE A 212 13.79 14.39 -2.47
N ILE A 213 13.66 13.31 -3.25
CA ILE A 213 14.29 13.18 -4.57
C ILE A 213 13.27 13.39 -5.67
N MET A 214 12.21 12.57 -5.69
CA MET A 214 11.21 12.57 -6.76
C MET A 214 9.92 11.87 -6.31
N GLU A 215 8.89 12.01 -7.13
CA GLU A 215 7.65 11.24 -7.00
C GLU A 215 7.11 10.86 -8.37
N TRP A 216 6.27 9.83 -8.41
CA TRP A 216 5.51 9.45 -9.60
C TRP A 216 4.15 8.88 -9.20
N GLY A 217 3.21 8.90 -10.13
CA GLY A 217 1.86 8.44 -9.93
C GLY A 217 0.85 9.58 -9.76
N GLU A 218 -0.38 9.28 -10.11
CA GLU A 218 -1.55 10.14 -9.94
C GLU A 218 -2.81 9.27 -9.78
N ILE A 219 -3.91 9.87 -9.35
CA ILE A 219 -5.18 9.14 -9.19
C ILE A 219 -5.73 8.72 -10.54
N GLY A 220 -5.97 7.42 -10.73
CA GLY A 220 -6.55 6.87 -11.93
C GLY A 220 -6.38 5.36 -12.07
N SER A 221 -6.62 4.83 -13.28
CA SER A 221 -6.56 3.40 -13.59
C SER A 221 -5.70 3.05 -14.81
N GLY A 222 -5.11 4.04 -15.46
CA GLY A 222 -4.12 3.85 -16.52
C GLY A 222 -2.77 3.40 -15.97
N GLN A 223 -1.82 3.13 -16.87
CA GLN A 223 -0.43 2.88 -16.50
C GLN A 223 0.15 4.12 -15.82
N GLY A 224 0.83 3.93 -14.68
CA GLY A 224 1.36 5.03 -13.89
C GLY A 224 0.32 5.82 -13.10
N GLN A 225 -0.93 5.36 -13.07
CA GLN A 225 -1.99 5.91 -12.25
C GLN A 225 -2.41 4.88 -11.20
N PHE A 226 -2.72 5.32 -10.00
CA PHE A 226 -3.06 4.44 -8.89
C PHE A 226 -4.44 4.78 -8.30
N ARG A 227 -5.06 3.74 -7.70
CA ARG A 227 -6.18 3.87 -6.79
C ARG A 227 -5.84 3.21 -5.46
N THR A 228 -5.14 3.92 -4.63
CA THR A 228 -4.51 3.45 -3.40
C THR A 228 -3.32 2.52 -3.68
N PRO A 229 -2.12 3.08 -3.87
CA PRO A 229 -0.88 2.31 -3.78
C PRO A 229 -0.68 1.93 -2.30
N HIS A 230 -1.17 0.72 -1.94
CA HIS A 230 -1.38 0.33 -0.54
C HIS A 230 -0.20 -0.41 0.08
N GLY A 231 0.56 -1.14 -0.71
CA GLY A 231 1.74 -1.87 -0.29
C GLY A 231 2.87 -1.68 -1.28
N ILE A 232 4.10 -1.77 -0.81
CA ILE A 232 5.31 -1.69 -1.61
C ILE A 232 6.33 -2.72 -1.12
N GLU A 233 6.93 -3.44 -2.06
CA GLU A 233 8.02 -4.38 -1.78
C GLU A 233 9.09 -4.28 -2.85
N MET A 234 10.32 -4.66 -2.50
CA MET A 234 11.45 -4.66 -3.41
C MET A 234 12.02 -6.08 -3.56
N ASP A 235 12.20 -6.52 -4.80
CA ASP A 235 12.86 -7.79 -5.05
C ASP A 235 14.40 -7.68 -5.03
N SER A 236 15.07 -8.85 -5.11
CA SER A 236 16.54 -8.93 -5.13
C SER A 236 17.20 -8.28 -6.34
N GLN A 237 16.44 -7.87 -7.36
CA GLN A 237 16.90 -7.12 -8.52
C GLN A 237 16.71 -5.61 -8.36
N GLY A 238 16.16 -5.17 -7.25
CA GLY A 238 15.86 -3.76 -6.96
C GLY A 238 14.62 -3.23 -7.66
N ARG A 239 13.73 -4.11 -8.14
CA ARG A 239 12.43 -3.73 -8.71
C ARG A 239 11.41 -3.51 -7.61
N LEU A 240 10.61 -2.47 -7.74
CA LEU A 240 9.55 -2.11 -6.81
C LEU A 240 8.22 -2.71 -7.29
N PHE A 241 7.57 -3.46 -6.44
CA PHE A 241 6.24 -4.03 -6.64
C PHE A 241 5.23 -3.24 -5.85
N ILE A 242 4.30 -2.57 -6.53
CA ILE A 242 3.32 -1.67 -5.93
C ILE A 242 1.94 -2.35 -5.96
N ALA A 243 1.38 -2.61 -4.79
CA ALA A 243 0.00 -3.10 -4.65
C ALA A 243 -1.00 -1.97 -4.93
N ASP A 244 -1.43 -1.83 -6.16
CA ASP A 244 -2.47 -0.87 -6.56
C ASP A 244 -3.86 -1.42 -6.21
N ARG A 245 -4.20 -1.32 -4.92
CA ARG A 245 -5.32 -1.98 -4.27
C ARG A 245 -6.67 -1.70 -4.91
N GLY A 246 -6.93 -0.45 -5.25
CA GLY A 246 -8.21 -0.04 -5.83
C GLY A 246 -8.36 -0.42 -7.31
N ASN A 247 -7.26 -0.69 -8.00
CA ASN A 247 -7.24 -1.17 -9.38
C ASN A 247 -7.04 -2.69 -9.49
N HIS A 248 -6.91 -3.41 -8.37
CA HIS A 248 -6.80 -4.87 -8.33
C HIS A 248 -5.60 -5.42 -9.12
N ARG A 249 -4.45 -4.72 -9.05
CA ARG A 249 -3.23 -5.08 -9.78
C ARG A 249 -1.98 -4.83 -8.95
N ILE A 250 -0.88 -5.42 -9.38
CA ILE A 250 0.46 -5.04 -8.97
C ILE A 250 1.11 -4.34 -10.16
N GLU A 251 1.65 -3.16 -9.99
CA GLU A 251 2.53 -2.52 -10.96
C GLU A 251 3.98 -2.61 -10.52
N ILE A 252 4.88 -2.83 -11.48
CA ILE A 252 6.31 -3.01 -11.24
C ILE A 252 7.07 -1.86 -11.86
N TYR A 253 7.96 -1.27 -11.06
CA TYR A 253 8.81 -0.14 -11.45
C TYR A 253 10.28 -0.42 -11.15
N ASP A 254 11.17 0.30 -11.82
CA ASP A 254 12.52 0.47 -11.31
C ASP A 254 12.57 1.59 -10.24
N GLN A 255 13.74 1.80 -9.64
CA GLN A 255 13.91 2.79 -8.58
C GLN A 255 13.92 4.25 -9.08
N ASP A 256 13.90 4.45 -10.39
CA ASP A 256 13.78 5.77 -11.03
C ASP A 256 12.35 6.07 -11.50
N GLY A 257 11.38 5.21 -11.11
CA GLY A 257 9.96 5.37 -11.42
C GLY A 257 9.59 4.98 -12.85
N ASN A 258 10.47 4.27 -13.58
CA ASN A 258 10.14 3.76 -14.90
C ASN A 258 9.29 2.50 -14.77
N TYR A 259 8.13 2.48 -15.42
CA TYR A 259 7.25 1.33 -15.46
C TYR A 259 7.90 0.15 -16.19
N LEU A 260 7.80 -1.04 -15.60
CA LEU A 260 8.36 -2.27 -16.15
C LEU A 260 7.28 -3.27 -16.56
N ASP A 261 6.29 -3.55 -15.69
CA ASP A 261 5.27 -4.57 -15.93
C ASP A 261 4.04 -4.41 -15.00
N SER A 262 2.99 -5.21 -15.23
CA SER A 262 1.80 -5.29 -14.35
C SER A 262 1.25 -6.70 -14.27
N TYR A 263 0.74 -7.08 -13.10
CA TYR A 263 0.01 -8.31 -12.85
C TYR A 263 -1.43 -8.02 -12.42
N TYR A 264 -2.42 -8.68 -13.05
CA TYR A 264 -3.85 -8.41 -12.87
C TYR A 264 -4.65 -9.58 -12.26
N GLN A 265 -4.00 -10.70 -11.90
CA GLN A 265 -4.65 -11.90 -11.38
C GLN A 265 -5.04 -11.83 -9.90
N PHE A 266 -4.89 -10.67 -9.30
CA PHE A 266 -5.16 -10.46 -7.88
C PHE A 266 -6.52 -9.78 -7.66
N SER A 267 -7.08 -10.00 -6.46
CA SER A 267 -8.17 -9.22 -5.95
C SER A 267 -7.63 -7.95 -5.27
N ARG A 268 -8.28 -7.46 -4.25
CA ARG A 268 -7.92 -6.26 -3.51
C ARG A 268 -6.71 -6.50 -2.59
N ILE A 269 -5.51 -6.23 -3.10
CA ILE A 269 -4.24 -6.50 -2.44
C ILE A 269 -4.02 -5.49 -1.30
N SER A 270 -3.72 -5.99 -0.09
CA SER A 270 -3.46 -5.13 1.07
C SER A 270 -2.01 -5.14 1.53
N GLY A 271 -1.23 -6.12 1.15
CA GLY A 271 0.20 -6.22 1.45
C GLY A 271 0.88 -7.15 0.46
N LEU A 272 2.18 -7.04 0.37
CA LEU A 272 3.07 -7.85 -0.43
C LEU A 272 4.18 -8.40 0.47
N PHE A 273 4.78 -9.51 0.05
CA PHE A 273 6.03 -10.02 0.62
C PHE A 273 6.75 -10.80 -0.48
N ILE A 274 8.02 -10.50 -0.74
CA ILE A 274 8.83 -11.08 -1.83
C ILE A 274 10.09 -11.75 -1.28
#